data_46b9c2f2794bed8752dd64ecce131738
#
_entry.id   46b9c2f2794bed8752dd64ecce131738
#
_cell.length_a   1.000
_cell.length_b   1.000
_cell.length_c   1.000
_cell.angle_alpha   90.00
_cell.angle_beta   90.00
_cell.angle_gamma   90.00
#
_symmetry.space_group_name_H-M   'P 1'
#
loop_
_entity.id
_entity.type
_entity.pdbx_description
1 polymer ?
#
loop_
_entity_poly.entity_id
_entity_poly.type
_entity_poly.pdbx_seq_one_letter_code
_entity_poly.pdbx_strand_id
1 'polypeptide(L)'
;MKKTLLIIGSIAVFVAVLIWSLPAPIDNDLNQIGNGKKSVVFIYDLNRVVSNQQTIEINNARAELGDTVNYLVSRTGYPATDKIMQNYKAQSAELLFFDESGKLFNRKFALVNAADLAIILAIR
;
A
#
# COMPACT_ATOMS: atom_id res chain seq x y z
N MET A 1 -11.39 41.23 -18.15
CA MET A 1 -10.81 40.97 -16.83
C MET A 1 -11.68 40.08 -15.96
N LYS A 2 -12.96 40.35 -15.78
CA LYS A 2 -13.84 39.50 -14.94
C LYS A 2 -13.94 38.06 -15.41
N LYS A 3 -14.01 37.81 -16.74
CA LYS A 3 -14.12 36.49 -17.33
C LYS A 3 -12.85 35.64 -17.09
N THR A 4 -11.66 36.26 -17.13
CA THR A 4 -10.38 35.58 -16.89
C THR A 4 -10.24 35.16 -15.43
N LEU A 5 -10.70 35.98 -14.48
CA LEU A 5 -10.67 35.66 -13.06
C LEU A 5 -11.59 34.49 -12.74
N LEU A 6 -12.79 34.40 -13.37
CA LEU A 6 -13.73 33.30 -13.19
C LEU A 6 -13.14 31.98 -13.71
N ILE A 7 -12.45 31.98 -14.85
CA ILE A 7 -11.82 30.80 -15.43
C ILE A 7 -10.69 30.30 -14.52
N ILE A 8 -9.83 31.19 -14.02
CA ILE A 8 -8.72 30.83 -13.12
C ILE A 8 -9.28 30.25 -11.80
N GLY A 9 -10.33 30.86 -11.24
CA GLY A 9 -10.99 30.35 -10.04
C GLY A 9 -11.59 28.94 -10.24
N SER A 10 -12.22 28.69 -11.38
CA SER A 10 -12.79 27.37 -11.71
C SER A 10 -11.72 26.30 -11.83
N ILE A 11 -10.59 26.60 -12.47
CA ILE A 11 -9.47 25.68 -12.61
C ILE A 11 -8.87 25.35 -11.24
N ALA A 12 -8.68 26.35 -10.38
CA ALA A 12 -8.15 26.16 -9.03
C ALA A 12 -9.04 25.24 -8.19
N VAL A 13 -10.36 25.42 -8.24
CA VAL A 13 -11.33 24.56 -7.53
C VAL A 13 -11.29 23.14 -8.07
N PHE A 14 -11.25 22.97 -9.39
CA PHE A 14 -11.19 21.65 -10.02
C PHE A 14 -9.92 20.89 -9.62
N VAL A 15 -8.76 21.53 -9.62
CA VAL A 15 -7.50 20.95 -9.17
C VAL A 15 -7.55 20.55 -7.68
N ALA A 16 -8.13 21.40 -6.82
CA ALA A 16 -8.30 21.11 -5.41
C ALA A 16 -9.18 19.88 -5.18
N VAL A 17 -10.28 19.73 -5.91
CA VAL A 17 -11.16 18.54 -5.83
C VAL A 17 -10.42 17.28 -6.27
N LEU A 18 -9.62 17.33 -7.33
CA LEU A 18 -8.81 16.20 -7.79
C LEU A 18 -7.80 15.77 -6.72
N ILE A 19 -7.10 16.70 -6.08
CA ILE A 19 -6.13 16.40 -5.01
C ILE A 19 -6.83 15.74 -3.82
N TRP A 20 -8.01 16.22 -3.44
CA TRP A 20 -8.77 15.69 -2.31
C TRP A 20 -9.36 14.29 -2.59
N SER A 21 -9.60 13.95 -3.87
CA SER A 21 -10.12 12.64 -4.26
C SER A 21 -9.04 11.56 -4.38
N LEU A 22 -7.76 11.93 -4.34
CA LEU A 22 -6.66 10.96 -4.41
C LEU A 22 -6.63 10.12 -3.13
N PRO A 23 -6.36 8.80 -3.25
CA PRO A 23 -6.20 7.95 -2.08
C PRO A 23 -5.00 8.41 -1.25
N ALA A 24 -5.09 8.23 0.06
CA ALA A 24 -3.97 8.51 0.95
C ALA A 24 -2.76 7.62 0.56
N PRO A 25 -1.52 8.12 0.68
CA PRO A 25 -0.34 7.30 0.44
C PRO A 25 -0.35 6.04 1.30
N ILE A 26 0.18 4.94 0.75
CA ILE A 26 0.36 3.71 1.50
C ILE A 26 1.47 3.94 2.54
N ASP A 27 1.23 3.53 3.78
CA ASP A 27 2.15 3.73 4.88
C ASP A 27 3.41 2.87 4.73
N ASN A 28 4.51 3.30 5.35
CA ASN A 28 5.77 2.57 5.38
C ASN A 28 6.26 2.27 6.81
N ASP A 29 5.42 2.50 7.81
CA ASP A 29 5.78 2.27 9.21
C ASP A 29 5.62 0.80 9.60
N LEU A 30 6.72 0.05 9.55
CA LEU A 30 6.76 -1.37 9.87
C LEU A 30 6.51 -1.67 11.36
N ASN A 31 6.52 -0.66 12.23
CA ASN A 31 6.20 -0.83 13.65
C ASN A 31 4.70 -1.13 13.88
N GLN A 32 3.87 -0.94 12.88
CA GLN A 32 2.46 -1.33 12.95
C GLN A 32 2.25 -2.84 12.94
N ILE A 33 3.22 -3.62 12.48
CA ILE A 33 3.14 -5.09 12.48
C ILE A 33 3.00 -5.56 13.93
N GLY A 34 1.94 -6.32 14.21
CA GLY A 34 1.66 -6.82 15.56
C GLY A 34 0.87 -5.87 16.46
N ASN A 35 0.25 -4.84 15.89
CA ASN A 35 -0.54 -3.85 16.67
C ASN A 35 -2.00 -4.28 16.93
N GLY A 36 -2.34 -5.55 16.73
CA GLY A 36 -3.69 -6.06 16.87
C GLY A 36 -4.49 -6.12 15.59
N LYS A 37 -3.90 -5.70 14.48
CA LYS A 37 -4.48 -5.81 13.13
C LYS A 37 -3.57 -6.65 12.25
N LYS A 38 -4.15 -7.36 11.29
CA LYS A 38 -3.36 -8.02 10.25
C LYS A 38 -2.62 -6.98 9.43
N SER A 39 -1.45 -7.36 8.93
CA SER A 39 -0.62 -6.48 8.12
C SER A 39 -0.21 -7.17 6.83
N VAL A 40 -0.17 -6.41 5.75
CA VAL A 40 0.48 -6.83 4.51
C VAL A 40 1.63 -5.87 4.22
N VAL A 41 2.80 -6.42 4.01
CA VAL A 41 4.00 -5.65 3.64
C VAL A 41 4.40 -6.03 2.23
N PHE A 42 4.41 -5.05 1.34
CA PHE A 42 4.89 -5.22 -0.02
C PHE A 42 6.31 -4.69 -0.16
N ILE A 43 7.21 -5.53 -0.63
CA ILE A 43 8.60 -5.14 -0.92
C ILE A 43 8.62 -4.47 -2.30
N TYR A 44 8.58 -3.14 -2.30
CA TYR A 44 8.49 -2.32 -3.51
C TYR A 44 9.88 -2.11 -4.11
N ASP A 45 10.01 -2.43 -5.40
CA ASP A 45 11.23 -2.20 -6.18
C ASP A 45 10.92 -1.25 -7.33
N LEU A 46 11.56 -0.07 -7.31
CA LEU A 46 11.39 0.95 -8.35
C LEU A 46 11.75 0.47 -9.76
N ASN A 47 12.64 -0.52 -9.86
CA ASN A 47 13.11 -1.04 -11.14
C ASN A 47 12.16 -2.08 -11.75
N ARG A 48 11.04 -2.39 -11.09
CA ARG A 48 10.08 -3.37 -11.55
C ARG A 48 8.71 -2.75 -11.76
N VAL A 49 8.18 -2.86 -12.98
CA VAL A 49 6.86 -2.33 -13.35
C VAL A 49 5.75 -2.95 -12.51
N VAL A 50 5.87 -4.24 -12.17
CA VAL A 50 4.90 -4.95 -11.34
C VAL A 50 4.71 -4.31 -9.97
N SER A 51 5.71 -3.58 -9.45
CA SER A 51 5.59 -2.86 -8.17
C SER A 51 4.51 -1.79 -8.22
N ASN A 52 4.44 -1.01 -9.31
CA ASN A 52 3.40 0.00 -9.48
C ASN A 52 2.02 -0.65 -9.64
N GLN A 53 1.91 -1.74 -10.39
CA GLN A 53 0.67 -2.48 -10.57
C GLN A 53 0.17 -3.05 -9.24
N GLN A 54 1.09 -3.58 -8.43
CA GLN A 54 0.74 -4.14 -7.12
C GLN A 54 0.23 -3.06 -6.15
N THR A 55 0.79 -1.85 -6.17
CA THR A 55 0.30 -0.76 -5.31
C THR A 55 -1.12 -0.35 -5.67
N ILE A 56 -1.50 -0.40 -6.95
CA ILE A 56 -2.88 -0.16 -7.37
C ILE A 56 -3.82 -1.21 -6.77
N GLU A 57 -3.44 -2.48 -6.81
CA GLU A 57 -4.23 -3.56 -6.23
C GLU A 57 -4.34 -3.46 -4.71
N ILE A 58 -3.28 -3.06 -4.03
CA ILE A 58 -3.31 -2.78 -2.59
C ILE A 58 -4.28 -1.65 -2.26
N ASN A 59 -4.27 -0.57 -3.03
CA ASN A 59 -5.21 0.55 -2.85
C ASN A 59 -6.66 0.11 -3.06
N ASN A 60 -6.92 -0.75 -4.04
CA ASN A 60 -8.26 -1.29 -4.28
C ASN A 60 -8.73 -2.17 -3.12
N ALA A 61 -7.86 -3.02 -2.57
CA ALA A 61 -8.17 -3.83 -1.40
C ALA A 61 -8.40 -2.95 -0.15
N ARG A 62 -7.60 -1.90 0.01
CA ARG A 62 -7.76 -0.94 1.11
C ARG A 62 -9.10 -0.23 1.07
N ALA A 63 -9.58 0.13 -0.13
CA ALA A 63 -10.89 0.75 -0.30
C ALA A 63 -12.01 -0.19 0.16
N GLU A 64 -11.86 -1.50 -0.01
CA GLU A 64 -12.84 -2.50 0.36
C GLU A 64 -12.79 -2.88 1.85
N LEU A 65 -11.58 -3.10 2.39
CA LEU A 65 -11.38 -3.57 3.77
C LEU A 65 -11.23 -2.44 4.80
N GLY A 66 -10.94 -1.22 4.34
CA GLY A 66 -10.80 -0.06 5.22
C GLY A 66 -9.65 -0.20 6.23
N ASP A 67 -9.87 0.29 7.46
CA ASP A 67 -8.84 0.38 8.50
C ASP A 67 -8.65 -0.93 9.29
N THR A 68 -9.27 -2.03 8.85
CA THR A 68 -9.16 -3.32 9.54
C THR A 68 -7.81 -4.00 9.35
N VAL A 69 -7.02 -3.52 8.39
CA VAL A 69 -5.73 -4.07 8.01
C VAL A 69 -4.70 -2.95 7.89
N ASN A 70 -3.47 -3.21 8.29
CA ASN A 70 -2.35 -2.33 8.01
C ASN A 70 -1.79 -2.64 6.62
N TYR A 71 -1.82 -1.68 5.72
CA TYR A 71 -1.23 -1.79 4.38
C TYR A 71 0.10 -1.06 4.38
N LEU A 72 1.18 -1.80 4.17
CA LEU A 72 2.54 -1.26 4.29
C LEU A 72 3.33 -1.52 3.01
N VAL A 73 4.08 -0.52 2.58
CA VAL A 73 5.01 -0.64 1.46
C VAL A 73 6.41 -0.35 1.98
N SER A 74 7.33 -1.28 1.74
CA SER A 74 8.73 -1.15 2.14
C SER A 74 9.59 -1.12 0.88
N ARG A 75 10.22 0.03 0.61
CA ARG A 75 11.02 0.23 -0.60
C ARG A 75 12.40 -0.38 -0.45
N THR A 76 12.86 -1.06 -1.50
CA THR A 76 14.23 -1.54 -1.58
C THR A 76 15.22 -0.36 -1.52
N GLY A 77 16.37 -0.58 -0.90
CA GLY A 77 17.40 0.43 -0.73
C GLY A 77 17.36 1.18 0.59
N TYR A 78 16.33 0.99 1.41
CA TYR A 78 16.25 1.58 2.76
C TYR A 78 16.66 0.56 3.83
N PRO A 79 17.32 1.00 4.92
CA PRO A 79 17.78 0.09 5.98
C PRO A 79 16.66 -0.75 6.60
N ALA A 80 15.48 -0.18 6.82
CA ALA A 80 14.33 -0.90 7.38
C ALA A 80 13.88 -2.02 6.44
N THR A 81 13.92 -1.79 5.13
CA THR A 81 13.58 -2.80 4.12
C THR A 81 14.63 -3.92 4.10
N ASP A 82 15.91 -3.57 4.14
CA ASP A 82 16.98 -4.55 4.19
C ASP A 82 16.83 -5.49 5.40
N LYS A 83 16.44 -4.91 6.53
CA LYS A 83 16.25 -5.66 7.77
C LYS A 83 15.10 -6.67 7.66
N ILE A 84 13.96 -6.27 7.13
CA ILE A 84 12.81 -7.17 6.96
C ILE A 84 13.11 -8.24 5.90
N MET A 85 13.80 -7.87 4.82
CA MET A 85 14.20 -8.83 3.80
C MET A 85 15.14 -9.90 4.37
N GLN A 86 16.09 -9.52 5.22
CA GLN A 86 16.99 -10.46 5.87
C GLN A 86 16.26 -11.35 6.87
N ASN A 87 15.40 -10.78 7.70
CA ASN A 87 14.68 -11.51 8.76
C ASN A 87 13.77 -12.60 8.20
N TYR A 88 13.15 -12.37 7.04
CA TYR A 88 12.18 -13.29 6.44
C TYR A 88 12.68 -13.92 5.15
N LYS A 89 13.93 -13.65 4.76
CA LYS A 89 14.50 -14.06 3.47
C LYS A 89 13.59 -13.65 2.31
N ALA A 90 13.09 -12.42 2.39
CA ALA A 90 12.16 -11.87 1.40
C ALA A 90 12.92 -11.32 0.19
N GLN A 91 12.24 -11.29 -0.95
CA GLN A 91 12.77 -10.80 -2.22
C GLN A 91 11.98 -9.60 -2.71
N SER A 92 12.54 -8.90 -3.70
CA SER A 92 11.83 -7.81 -4.38
C SER A 92 10.49 -8.31 -4.93
N ALA A 93 9.47 -7.46 -4.86
CA ALA A 93 8.11 -7.72 -5.33
C ALA A 93 7.40 -8.84 -4.56
N GLU A 94 7.85 -9.16 -3.37
CA GLU A 94 7.19 -10.12 -2.50
C GLU A 94 6.23 -9.41 -1.54
N LEU A 95 5.08 -10.03 -1.25
CA LEU A 95 4.13 -9.59 -0.25
C LEU A 95 4.22 -10.53 0.95
N LEU A 96 4.37 -9.96 2.13
CA LEU A 96 4.43 -10.68 3.40
C LEU A 96 3.15 -10.38 4.20
N PHE A 97 2.47 -11.41 4.67
CA PHE A 97 1.21 -11.29 5.41
C PHE A 97 1.44 -11.68 6.87
N PHE A 98 1.12 -10.77 7.78
CA PHE A 98 1.28 -10.94 9.22
C PHE A 98 -0.07 -10.97 9.92
N ASP A 99 -0.21 -11.80 10.94
CA ASP A 99 -1.40 -11.84 11.79
C ASP A 99 -1.43 -10.67 12.79
N GLU A 100 -2.45 -10.64 13.63
CA GLU A 100 -2.65 -9.56 14.60
C GLU A 100 -1.53 -9.47 15.64
N SER A 101 -0.83 -10.58 15.89
CA SER A 101 0.31 -10.62 16.82
C SER A 101 1.65 -10.29 16.16
N GLY A 102 1.68 -10.13 14.83
CA GLY A 102 2.89 -9.84 14.08
C GLY A 102 3.61 -11.08 13.57
N LYS A 103 2.96 -12.23 13.57
CA LYS A 103 3.52 -13.46 13.05
C LYS A 103 3.22 -13.61 11.57
N LEU A 104 4.24 -13.94 10.76
CA LEU A 104 4.08 -14.22 9.33
C LEU A 104 3.23 -15.47 9.14
N PHE A 105 2.13 -15.37 8.37
CA PHE A 105 1.26 -16.51 8.10
C PHE A 105 1.11 -16.84 6.61
N ASN A 106 1.50 -15.93 5.72
CA ASN A 106 1.47 -16.18 4.28
C ASN A 106 2.46 -15.26 3.58
N ARG A 107 2.82 -15.63 2.36
CA ARG A 107 3.66 -14.81 1.48
C ARG A 107 3.36 -15.13 0.04
N LYS A 108 3.39 -14.13 -0.82
CA LYS A 108 3.11 -14.25 -2.26
C LYS A 108 4.02 -13.32 -3.04
N PHE A 109 4.28 -13.64 -4.28
CA PHE A 109 4.92 -12.71 -5.20
C PHE A 109 3.88 -11.88 -5.95
N ALA A 110 4.20 -10.63 -6.25
CA ALA A 110 3.37 -9.80 -7.13
C ALA A 110 3.24 -10.49 -8.51
N LEU A 111 2.09 -10.46 -9.20
CA LEU A 111 0.97 -9.57 -8.86
C LEU A 111 -0.10 -10.37 -8.12
N VAL A 112 -0.59 -9.84 -7.02
CA VAL A 112 -1.74 -10.36 -6.28
C VAL A 112 -2.86 -9.34 -6.41
N ASN A 113 -4.00 -9.72 -6.99
CA ASN A 113 -5.10 -8.78 -7.22
C ASN A 113 -5.85 -8.45 -5.93
N ALA A 114 -6.66 -7.39 -5.96
CA ALA A 114 -7.38 -6.90 -4.79
C ALA A 114 -8.31 -7.96 -4.17
N ALA A 115 -8.98 -8.76 -4.99
CA ALA A 115 -9.88 -9.81 -4.53
C ALA A 115 -9.12 -10.88 -3.74
N ASP A 116 -7.97 -11.33 -4.25
CA ASP A 116 -7.13 -12.32 -3.58
C ASP A 116 -6.52 -11.74 -2.29
N LEU A 117 -6.11 -10.47 -2.30
CA LEU A 117 -5.63 -9.78 -1.09
C LEU A 117 -6.72 -9.77 -0.01
N ALA A 118 -7.95 -9.44 -0.38
CA ALA A 118 -9.07 -9.42 0.54
C ALA A 118 -9.35 -10.80 1.13
N ILE A 119 -9.28 -11.85 0.31
CA ILE A 119 -9.46 -13.24 0.77
C ILE A 119 -8.38 -13.63 1.77
N ILE A 120 -7.11 -13.37 1.45
CA ILE A 120 -5.97 -13.72 2.33
C ILE A 120 -6.08 -12.99 3.67
N LEU A 121 -6.42 -11.70 3.64
CA LEU A 121 -6.48 -10.87 4.84
C LEU A 121 -7.76 -11.10 5.66
N ALA A 122 -8.81 -11.65 5.07
CA ALA A 122 -10.06 -11.98 5.78
C ALA A 122 -10.02 -13.36 6.45
N ILE A 123 -9.11 -14.24 6.04
CA ILE A 123 -8.98 -15.59 6.61
C ILE A 123 -8.38 -15.50 8.03
N ARG A 124 -8.99 -16.22 8.95
CA ARG A 124 -8.51 -16.36 10.34
C ARG A 124 -7.81 -17.68 10.54
#